data_af3e5f402b5abe47c5cf266f692b5bf5
#
_entry.id   af3e5f402b5abe47c5cf266f692b5bf5
#
_cell.length_a   1.000
_cell.length_b   1.000
_cell.length_c   1.000
_cell.angle_alpha   90.00
_cell.angle_beta   90.00
_cell.angle_gamma   90.00
#
_symmetry.space_group_name_H-M   'P 1'
#
loop_
_entity.id
_entity.type
_entity.pdbx_description
1 polymer ?
#
loop_
_entity_poly.entity_id
_entity_poly.type
_entity_poly.pdbx_seq_one_letter_code
_entity_poly.pdbx_strand_id
1 'polypeptide(L)'
;MFEKSATLILFGATGDLAHRMLFPSLYHLLCDGLLPEPFNILASGRSEMDDAAFRETIRKALATYLADEHHDEARVTAFLEKISYCAVSAGEQAHFDALAKRAKALGDGPIAVYLSTPPSLFAPTAQGLAAAGLVDAHTRIAMEKPIGKDLASSKVVNDAIGDLFDEEQIFRVDHYLGKETVQNLMALRFGNRLFEPLWNGGAIDHVQITVAETVGLEGRVSYYDGVGALKDMVQNHMLQILSIIAMEPPARMDSTSVRDEKVKALRSLRPMTPETVRTHSVRGQYRDGAVKGKIIAGYAEELGKDSDTETFVALKAHIDNWRWTGVPFYLRTGKCMPNRQSEILIQFKPVTHSIFRRNGYDRALEPNSLIIRLQPDENIRLCIMAKRPGLDRDGVKLQEVGLDVSLTHAFAGERRRIAYERLLLDLLEGDTTLFVRRDEVEAQWTWIDSITQSWQESGQQVVHYAAGTWGPSAGIALIERDGASWYD
;
A
#
# COMPACT_ATOMS: atom_id res chain seq x y z
N MET A 1 -16.34 4.41 22.80
CA MET A 1 -16.74 3.74 21.53
C MET A 1 -17.34 4.86 20.69
N PHE A 2 -16.71 5.16 19.55
CA PHE A 2 -17.25 6.21 18.66
C PHE A 2 -18.57 5.74 18.07
N GLU A 3 -19.51 6.65 17.92
CA GLU A 3 -20.77 6.36 17.25
C GLU A 3 -20.52 6.09 15.76
N LYS A 4 -21.16 5.04 15.21
CA LYS A 4 -20.96 4.67 13.79
C LYS A 4 -21.53 5.75 12.88
N SER A 5 -20.85 6.08 11.80
CA SER A 5 -21.31 7.06 10.83
C SER A 5 -22.53 6.55 10.08
N ALA A 6 -23.62 7.31 10.16
CA ALA A 6 -24.90 6.98 9.53
C ALA A 6 -24.99 7.45 8.06
N THR A 7 -24.18 8.44 7.67
CA THR A 7 -24.11 8.96 6.29
C THR A 7 -22.69 8.99 5.79
N LEU A 8 -22.46 8.40 4.62
CA LEU A 8 -21.22 8.51 3.88
C LEU A 8 -21.37 9.51 2.73
N ILE A 9 -20.64 10.63 2.78
CA ILE A 9 -20.54 11.57 1.65
C ILE A 9 -19.31 11.16 0.81
N LEU A 10 -19.53 10.71 -0.42
CA LEU A 10 -18.50 10.23 -1.31
C LEU A 10 -18.24 11.23 -2.44
N PHE A 11 -17.15 12.00 -2.34
CA PHE A 11 -16.68 12.87 -3.43
C PHE A 11 -15.90 12.08 -4.48
N GLY A 12 -16.06 12.45 -5.75
CA GLY A 12 -15.48 11.72 -6.87
C GLY A 12 -16.23 10.42 -7.18
N ALA A 13 -17.52 10.35 -6.84
CA ALA A 13 -18.37 9.18 -6.98
C ALA A 13 -18.56 8.70 -8.43
N THR A 14 -18.28 9.55 -9.43
CA THR A 14 -18.32 9.21 -10.86
C THR A 14 -16.97 8.70 -11.39
N GLY A 15 -15.95 8.60 -10.53
CA GLY A 15 -14.59 8.16 -10.89
C GLY A 15 -14.41 6.65 -10.93
N ASP A 16 -13.31 6.23 -11.57
CA ASP A 16 -12.96 4.81 -11.75
C ASP A 16 -12.82 4.08 -10.40
N LEU A 17 -12.14 4.69 -9.42
CA LEU A 17 -11.97 4.08 -8.09
C LEU A 17 -13.31 3.83 -7.40
N ALA A 18 -14.23 4.80 -7.48
CA ALA A 18 -15.55 4.67 -6.87
C ALA A 18 -16.32 3.49 -7.49
N HIS A 19 -16.35 3.40 -8.82
CA HIS A 19 -17.07 2.34 -9.53
C HIS A 19 -16.45 0.96 -9.35
N ARG A 20 -15.12 0.86 -9.41
CA ARG A 20 -14.41 -0.44 -9.37
C ARG A 20 -14.22 -0.98 -7.97
N MET A 21 -14.09 -0.10 -6.98
CA MET A 21 -13.67 -0.50 -5.64
C MET A 21 -14.65 -0.08 -4.55
N LEU A 22 -15.02 1.23 -4.47
CA LEU A 22 -15.75 1.71 -3.30
C LEU A 22 -17.20 1.24 -3.26
N PHE A 23 -17.96 1.36 -4.36
CA PHE A 23 -19.34 0.87 -4.39
C PHE A 23 -19.44 -0.65 -4.27
N PRO A 24 -18.62 -1.48 -4.95
CA PRO A 24 -18.58 -2.91 -4.70
C PRO A 24 -18.25 -3.26 -3.24
N SER A 25 -17.32 -2.55 -2.61
CA SER A 25 -16.97 -2.76 -1.19
C SER A 25 -18.14 -2.43 -0.26
N LEU A 26 -18.81 -1.31 -0.48
CA LEU A 26 -20.00 -0.91 0.30
C LEU A 26 -21.17 -1.90 0.12
N TYR A 27 -21.36 -2.40 -1.11
CA TYR A 27 -22.34 -3.45 -1.37
C TYR A 27 -22.02 -4.74 -0.60
N HIS A 28 -20.77 -5.16 -0.58
CA HIS A 28 -20.36 -6.34 0.20
C HIS A 28 -20.59 -6.12 1.70
N LEU A 29 -20.24 -4.94 2.24
CA LEU A 29 -20.50 -4.61 3.64
C LEU A 29 -22.00 -4.63 3.99
N LEU A 30 -22.87 -4.19 3.06
CA LEU A 30 -24.32 -4.30 3.21
C LEU A 30 -24.76 -5.77 3.27
N CYS A 31 -24.28 -6.60 2.33
CA CYS A 31 -24.65 -8.01 2.26
C CYS A 31 -24.23 -8.79 3.51
N ASP A 32 -23.14 -8.39 4.13
CA ASP A 32 -22.61 -9.00 5.35
C ASP A 32 -23.24 -8.41 6.63
N GLY A 33 -24.15 -7.43 6.53
CA GLY A 33 -24.78 -6.78 7.67
C GLY A 33 -23.84 -5.95 8.55
N LEU A 34 -22.75 -5.44 7.96
CA LEU A 34 -21.71 -4.69 8.67
C LEU A 34 -21.91 -3.17 8.61
N LEU A 35 -22.78 -2.68 7.72
CA LEU A 35 -23.14 -1.26 7.70
C LEU A 35 -24.05 -0.91 8.88
N PRO A 36 -23.94 0.32 9.43
CA PRO A 36 -24.87 0.79 10.46
C PRO A 36 -26.31 0.87 9.93
N GLU A 37 -27.28 0.83 10.80
CA GLU A 37 -28.69 1.03 10.45
C GLU A 37 -29.28 2.17 11.32
N PRO A 38 -29.80 3.25 10.70
CA PRO A 38 -29.86 3.51 9.28
C PRO A 38 -28.51 3.91 8.66
N PHE A 39 -28.31 3.64 7.37
CA PHE A 39 -27.13 4.04 6.61
C PHE A 39 -27.50 4.60 5.24
N ASN A 40 -26.88 5.73 4.86
CA ASN A 40 -27.10 6.42 3.60
C ASN A 40 -25.78 6.75 2.91
N ILE A 41 -25.78 6.78 1.58
CA ILE A 41 -24.67 7.21 0.75
C ILE A 41 -25.12 8.44 -0.04
N LEU A 42 -24.46 9.58 0.22
CA LEU A 42 -24.61 10.79 -0.56
C LEU A 42 -23.43 10.93 -1.51
N ALA A 43 -23.61 10.43 -2.71
CA ALA A 43 -22.60 10.47 -3.76
C ALA A 43 -22.48 11.88 -4.35
N SER A 44 -21.26 12.31 -4.67
CA SER A 44 -21.01 13.63 -5.23
C SER A 44 -19.98 13.60 -6.35
N GLY A 45 -20.25 14.38 -7.38
CA GLY A 45 -19.37 14.62 -8.53
C GLY A 45 -19.69 15.96 -9.15
N ARG A 46 -18.97 16.35 -10.21
CA ARG A 46 -19.15 17.67 -10.87
C ARG A 46 -20.35 17.73 -11.81
N SER A 47 -20.72 16.60 -12.40
CA SER A 47 -21.75 16.54 -13.43
C SER A 47 -23.14 16.58 -12.80
N GLU A 48 -24.04 17.40 -13.36
CA GLU A 48 -25.44 17.41 -12.98
C GLU A 48 -26.11 16.08 -13.35
N MET A 49 -26.79 15.47 -12.39
CA MET A 49 -27.41 14.16 -12.54
C MET A 49 -28.45 13.98 -11.45
N ASP A 50 -29.57 13.32 -11.76
CA ASP A 50 -30.53 12.95 -10.73
C ASP A 50 -30.18 11.60 -10.08
N ASP A 51 -30.86 11.27 -9.00
CA ASP A 51 -30.62 10.03 -8.25
C ASP A 51 -30.84 8.78 -9.10
N ALA A 52 -31.84 8.79 -9.98
CA ALA A 52 -32.19 7.63 -10.81
C ALA A 52 -31.08 7.34 -11.85
N ALA A 53 -30.63 8.38 -12.54
CA ALA A 53 -29.52 8.27 -13.50
C ALA A 53 -28.21 7.82 -12.83
N PHE A 54 -27.92 8.37 -11.63
CA PHE A 54 -26.73 7.96 -10.90
C PHE A 54 -26.84 6.50 -10.42
N ARG A 55 -27.96 6.08 -9.83
CA ARG A 55 -28.21 4.68 -9.43
C ARG A 55 -28.06 3.71 -10.58
N GLU A 56 -28.53 4.07 -11.77
CA GLU A 56 -28.35 3.24 -12.96
C GLU A 56 -26.86 3.09 -13.35
N THR A 57 -26.06 4.16 -13.18
CA THR A 57 -24.62 4.10 -13.38
C THR A 57 -23.96 3.12 -12.41
N ILE A 58 -24.36 3.16 -11.14
CA ILE A 58 -23.83 2.25 -10.11
C ILE A 58 -24.32 0.82 -10.35
N ARG A 59 -25.57 0.59 -10.80
CA ARG A 59 -26.06 -0.73 -11.18
C ARG A 59 -25.15 -1.39 -12.24
N LYS A 60 -24.79 -0.61 -13.27
CA LYS A 60 -23.87 -1.07 -14.33
C LYS A 60 -22.46 -1.36 -13.80
N ALA A 61 -21.97 -0.51 -12.90
CA ALA A 61 -20.69 -0.74 -12.27
C ALA A 61 -20.69 -2.04 -11.43
N LEU A 62 -21.71 -2.27 -10.63
CA LEU A 62 -21.84 -3.51 -9.84
C LEU A 62 -21.93 -4.73 -10.77
N ALA A 63 -22.73 -4.68 -11.85
CA ALA A 63 -22.79 -5.77 -12.82
C ALA A 63 -21.44 -6.06 -13.51
N THR A 64 -20.55 -5.08 -13.61
CA THR A 64 -19.23 -5.23 -14.25
C THR A 64 -18.16 -5.75 -13.28
N TYR A 65 -18.21 -5.33 -12.01
CA TYR A 65 -17.11 -5.52 -11.06
C TYR A 65 -17.40 -6.48 -9.90
N LEU A 66 -18.66 -6.90 -9.70
CA LEU A 66 -18.97 -8.01 -8.80
C LEU A 66 -18.75 -9.34 -9.51
N ALA A 67 -18.27 -10.34 -8.78
CA ALA A 67 -18.29 -11.71 -9.27
C ALA A 67 -19.75 -12.22 -9.35
N ASP A 68 -20.04 -13.06 -10.35
CA ASP A 68 -21.41 -13.56 -10.62
C ASP A 68 -22.04 -14.20 -9.37
N GLU A 69 -21.26 -14.92 -8.57
CA GLU A 69 -21.70 -15.59 -7.33
C GLU A 69 -22.12 -14.60 -6.22
N HIS A 70 -21.73 -13.32 -6.32
CA HIS A 70 -22.08 -12.27 -5.35
C HIS A 70 -23.18 -11.34 -5.86
N HIS A 71 -23.66 -11.55 -7.09
CA HIS A 71 -24.69 -10.72 -7.70
C HIS A 71 -26.09 -11.21 -7.33
N ASP A 72 -26.75 -10.47 -6.43
CA ASP A 72 -28.15 -10.69 -6.02
C ASP A 72 -28.97 -9.43 -6.34
N GLU A 73 -29.88 -9.51 -7.30
CA GLU A 73 -30.64 -8.36 -7.79
C GLU A 73 -31.51 -7.70 -6.73
N ALA A 74 -32.05 -8.46 -5.78
CA ALA A 74 -32.84 -7.91 -4.67
C ALA A 74 -31.93 -7.09 -3.73
N ARG A 75 -30.74 -7.60 -3.41
CA ARG A 75 -29.75 -6.88 -2.59
C ARG A 75 -29.16 -5.69 -3.33
N VAL A 76 -28.90 -5.80 -4.63
CA VAL A 76 -28.47 -4.66 -5.48
C VAL A 76 -29.53 -3.55 -5.42
N THR A 77 -30.80 -3.89 -5.58
CA THR A 77 -31.89 -2.90 -5.51
C THR A 77 -31.95 -2.24 -4.14
N ALA A 78 -31.91 -3.01 -3.04
CA ALA A 78 -31.88 -2.47 -1.68
C ALA A 78 -30.66 -1.58 -1.41
N PHE A 79 -29.51 -1.91 -1.96
CA PHE A 79 -28.31 -1.09 -1.88
C PHE A 79 -28.45 0.23 -2.63
N LEU A 80 -28.98 0.20 -3.85
CA LEU A 80 -29.20 1.39 -4.67
C LEU A 80 -30.20 2.37 -4.04
N GLU A 81 -31.19 1.89 -3.30
CA GLU A 81 -32.13 2.73 -2.55
C GLU A 81 -31.46 3.60 -1.50
N LYS A 82 -30.32 3.13 -0.92
CA LYS A 82 -29.52 3.90 0.06
C LYS A 82 -28.67 5.01 -0.58
N ILE A 83 -28.61 5.09 -1.93
CA ILE A 83 -27.75 6.02 -2.65
C ILE A 83 -28.57 7.21 -3.14
N SER A 84 -28.08 8.41 -2.87
CA SER A 84 -28.54 9.66 -3.46
C SER A 84 -27.36 10.42 -4.05
N TYR A 85 -27.60 11.37 -4.96
CA TYR A 85 -26.56 12.09 -5.66
C TYR A 85 -26.76 13.61 -5.56
N CYS A 86 -25.64 14.34 -5.37
CA CYS A 86 -25.64 15.80 -5.36
C CYS A 86 -24.43 16.31 -6.15
N ALA A 87 -24.67 17.12 -7.17
CA ALA A 87 -23.58 17.75 -7.92
C ALA A 87 -22.89 18.82 -7.07
N VAL A 88 -21.55 18.75 -6.96
CA VAL A 88 -20.73 19.70 -6.21
C VAL A 88 -19.49 20.07 -6.98
N SER A 89 -19.28 21.38 -7.17
CA SER A 89 -18.02 21.98 -7.63
C SER A 89 -17.29 22.60 -6.43
N ALA A 90 -16.06 22.20 -6.18
CA ALA A 90 -15.30 22.56 -4.97
C ALA A 90 -15.07 24.07 -4.76
N GLY A 91 -15.29 24.91 -5.77
CA GLY A 91 -15.19 26.37 -5.67
C GLY A 91 -16.50 27.11 -5.41
N GLU A 92 -17.63 26.41 -5.30
CA GLU A 92 -18.95 27.01 -5.24
C GLU A 92 -19.69 26.70 -3.94
N GLN A 93 -19.74 27.68 -3.00
CA GLN A 93 -20.37 27.49 -1.68
C GLN A 93 -21.84 27.07 -1.78
N ALA A 94 -22.60 27.59 -2.73
CA ALA A 94 -24.00 27.22 -2.91
C ALA A 94 -24.22 25.72 -3.14
N HIS A 95 -23.25 25.03 -3.78
CA HIS A 95 -23.30 23.59 -3.96
C HIS A 95 -23.06 22.82 -2.63
N PHE A 96 -22.20 23.34 -1.75
CA PHE A 96 -22.01 22.76 -0.41
C PHE A 96 -23.21 23.00 0.50
N ASP A 97 -23.90 24.16 0.37
CA ASP A 97 -25.14 24.44 1.11
C ASP A 97 -26.25 23.48 0.67
N ALA A 98 -26.35 23.21 -0.64
CA ALA A 98 -27.30 22.22 -1.17
C ALA A 98 -26.95 20.80 -0.70
N LEU A 99 -25.66 20.42 -0.70
CA LEU A 99 -25.18 19.15 -0.17
C LEU A 99 -25.53 19.00 1.32
N ALA A 100 -25.31 20.06 2.13
CA ALA A 100 -25.61 20.06 3.56
C ALA A 100 -27.10 19.90 3.84
N LYS A 101 -27.95 20.62 3.08
CA LYS A 101 -29.40 20.44 3.17
C LYS A 101 -29.82 19.01 2.86
N ARG A 102 -29.17 18.39 1.88
CA ARG A 102 -29.49 17.03 1.46
C ARG A 102 -28.99 16.01 2.48
N ALA A 103 -27.77 16.19 3.02
CA ALA A 103 -27.19 15.33 4.07
C ALA A 103 -28.10 15.35 5.34
N LYS A 104 -28.52 16.52 5.78
CA LYS A 104 -29.44 16.67 6.94
C LYS A 104 -30.82 16.01 6.70
N ALA A 105 -31.30 15.99 5.46
CA ALA A 105 -32.55 15.29 5.13
C ALA A 105 -32.42 13.75 5.21
N LEU A 106 -31.22 13.20 5.15
CA LEU A 106 -30.95 11.76 5.29
C LEU A 106 -30.87 11.30 6.75
N GLY A 107 -30.64 12.21 7.70
CA GLY A 107 -30.58 11.95 9.14
C GLY A 107 -29.59 12.84 9.87
N ASP A 108 -29.66 12.83 11.20
CA ASP A 108 -28.82 13.65 12.09
C ASP A 108 -27.63 12.85 12.65
N GLY A 109 -27.36 11.65 12.13
CA GLY A 109 -26.25 10.82 12.60
C GLY A 109 -24.88 11.29 12.10
N PRO A 110 -23.76 10.78 12.69
CA PRO A 110 -22.41 11.15 12.32
C PRO A 110 -22.12 10.97 10.83
N ILE A 111 -21.33 11.87 10.26
CA ILE A 111 -20.99 11.89 8.84
C ILE A 111 -19.55 11.39 8.65
N ALA A 112 -19.35 10.45 7.71
CA ALA A 112 -18.06 10.16 7.13
C ALA A 112 -17.96 10.78 5.73
N VAL A 113 -16.86 11.43 5.44
CA VAL A 113 -16.55 12.00 4.12
C VAL A 113 -15.43 11.21 3.50
N TYR A 114 -15.58 10.80 2.24
CA TYR A 114 -14.53 10.12 1.49
C TYR A 114 -14.15 10.93 0.26
N LEU A 115 -12.89 11.36 0.18
CA LEU A 115 -12.36 12.15 -0.93
C LEU A 115 -11.63 11.24 -1.93
N SER A 116 -12.38 10.72 -2.92
CA SER A 116 -11.86 10.02 -4.10
C SER A 116 -11.62 11.01 -5.24
N THR A 117 -10.94 12.12 -4.92
CA THR A 117 -10.69 13.25 -5.82
C THR A 117 -9.19 13.56 -5.89
N PRO A 118 -8.72 14.32 -6.89
CA PRO A 118 -7.35 14.80 -6.91
C PRO A 118 -6.98 15.60 -5.64
N PRO A 119 -5.73 15.52 -5.15
CA PRO A 119 -5.28 16.19 -3.91
C PRO A 119 -5.50 17.70 -3.88
N SER A 120 -5.48 18.36 -5.06
CA SER A 120 -5.77 19.79 -5.17
C SER A 120 -7.17 20.19 -4.74
N LEU A 121 -8.08 19.21 -4.63
CA LEU A 121 -9.47 19.43 -4.20
C LEU A 121 -9.69 19.13 -2.70
N PHE A 122 -8.71 18.59 -1.99
CA PHE A 122 -8.91 18.21 -0.58
C PHE A 122 -9.21 19.43 0.30
N ALA A 123 -8.34 20.44 0.30
CA ALA A 123 -8.50 21.63 1.09
C ALA A 123 -9.76 22.44 0.69
N PRO A 124 -10.03 22.74 -0.59
CA PRO A 124 -11.27 23.43 -0.98
C PRO A 124 -12.54 22.66 -0.60
N THR A 125 -12.53 21.32 -0.70
CA THR A 125 -13.69 20.51 -0.31
C THR A 125 -13.91 20.56 1.20
N ALA A 126 -12.85 20.41 2.01
CA ALA A 126 -12.93 20.47 3.47
C ALA A 126 -13.44 21.86 3.94
N GLN A 127 -12.93 22.93 3.34
CA GLN A 127 -13.37 24.31 3.62
C GLN A 127 -14.86 24.51 3.28
N GLY A 128 -15.30 24.02 2.11
CA GLY A 128 -16.71 24.10 1.70
C GLY A 128 -17.63 23.33 2.64
N LEU A 129 -17.22 22.14 3.10
CA LEU A 129 -17.95 21.35 4.10
C LEU A 129 -18.06 22.09 5.44
N ALA A 130 -16.96 22.67 5.92
CA ALA A 130 -16.94 23.44 7.16
C ALA A 130 -17.84 24.68 7.09
N ALA A 131 -17.75 25.45 6.00
CA ALA A 131 -18.59 26.62 5.77
C ALA A 131 -20.08 26.27 5.66
N ALA A 132 -20.42 25.09 5.16
CA ALA A 132 -21.83 24.60 5.11
C ALA A 132 -22.31 23.95 6.41
N GLY A 133 -21.47 23.93 7.47
CA GLY A 133 -21.80 23.38 8.78
C GLY A 133 -21.94 21.85 8.79
N LEU A 134 -21.13 21.14 8.00
CA LEU A 134 -21.05 19.68 7.94
C LEU A 134 -19.84 19.12 8.70
N VAL A 135 -19.05 19.97 9.34
CA VAL A 135 -17.87 19.56 10.13
C VAL A 135 -18.15 19.79 11.60
N ASP A 136 -18.08 18.73 12.38
CA ASP A 136 -18.19 18.73 13.84
C ASP A 136 -17.23 17.70 14.46
N ALA A 137 -17.28 17.52 15.77
CA ALA A 137 -16.42 16.58 16.50
C ALA A 137 -16.63 15.09 16.12
N HIS A 138 -17.70 14.76 15.41
CA HIS A 138 -18.03 13.40 14.99
C HIS A 138 -17.83 13.16 13.48
N THR A 139 -17.63 14.23 12.72
CA THR A 139 -17.39 14.16 11.28
C THR A 139 -16.00 13.62 11.00
N ARG A 140 -15.88 12.65 10.10
CA ARG A 140 -14.62 12.00 9.70
C ARG A 140 -14.33 12.27 8.25
N ILE A 141 -13.04 12.41 7.91
CA ILE A 141 -12.60 12.67 6.54
C ILE A 141 -11.53 11.67 6.09
N ALA A 142 -11.82 10.93 5.03
CA ALA A 142 -10.87 10.03 4.38
C ALA A 142 -10.32 10.68 3.11
N MET A 143 -9.00 10.60 2.92
CA MET A 143 -8.29 11.15 1.76
C MET A 143 -7.46 10.08 1.07
N GLU A 144 -7.64 9.97 -0.25
CA GLU A 144 -6.83 9.10 -1.09
C GLU A 144 -5.43 9.66 -1.34
N LYS A 145 -4.49 8.74 -1.62
CA LYS A 145 -3.15 9.13 -2.06
C LYS A 145 -3.20 9.83 -3.44
N PRO A 146 -2.22 10.73 -3.74
CA PRO A 146 -1.07 11.12 -2.90
C PRO A 146 -1.38 12.24 -1.93
N ILE A 147 -0.77 12.22 -0.74
CA ILE A 147 -0.80 13.35 0.20
C ILE A 147 0.43 14.22 -0.06
N GLY A 148 0.29 15.19 -0.96
CA GLY A 148 1.41 15.98 -1.46
C GLY A 148 2.24 15.27 -2.54
N LYS A 149 3.28 15.95 -3.03
CA LYS A 149 4.28 15.45 -3.99
C LYS A 149 5.72 15.52 -3.46
N ASP A 150 5.90 16.13 -2.30
CA ASP A 150 7.09 16.32 -1.51
C ASP A 150 6.68 16.70 -0.07
N LEU A 151 7.64 16.81 0.86
CA LEU A 151 7.37 17.17 2.24
C LEU A 151 6.67 18.52 2.37
N ALA A 152 7.09 19.53 1.59
CA ALA A 152 6.54 20.88 1.68
C ALA A 152 5.06 20.91 1.30
N SER A 153 4.70 20.34 0.16
CA SER A 153 3.31 20.27 -0.30
C SER A 153 2.44 19.34 0.57
N SER A 154 3.04 18.28 1.12
CA SER A 154 2.35 17.41 2.08
C SER A 154 1.96 18.19 3.35
N LYS A 155 2.85 19.02 3.88
CA LYS A 155 2.54 19.89 5.02
C LYS A 155 1.40 20.85 4.72
N VAL A 156 1.42 21.49 3.56
CA VAL A 156 0.33 22.40 3.14
C VAL A 156 -1.03 21.69 3.15
N VAL A 157 -1.10 20.48 2.59
CA VAL A 157 -2.35 19.70 2.61
C VAL A 157 -2.74 19.31 4.03
N ASN A 158 -1.78 18.82 4.82
CA ASN A 158 -2.04 18.40 6.20
C ASN A 158 -2.45 19.57 7.11
N ASP A 159 -1.84 20.75 6.95
CA ASP A 159 -2.21 21.95 7.71
C ASP A 159 -3.64 22.39 7.36
N ALA A 160 -3.96 22.49 6.06
CA ALA A 160 -5.28 22.91 5.62
C ALA A 160 -6.44 22.00 6.08
N ILE A 161 -6.16 20.69 6.22
CA ILE A 161 -7.15 19.74 6.76
C ILE A 161 -7.14 19.77 8.29
N GLY A 162 -5.94 19.84 8.92
CA GLY A 162 -5.77 19.88 10.37
C GLY A 162 -6.32 21.16 11.04
N ASP A 163 -6.49 22.26 10.28
CA ASP A 163 -7.18 23.46 10.76
C ASP A 163 -8.70 23.24 10.96
N LEU A 164 -9.26 22.19 10.38
CA LEU A 164 -10.70 21.91 10.37
C LEU A 164 -11.08 20.60 11.08
N PHE A 165 -10.15 19.65 11.18
CA PHE A 165 -10.37 18.31 11.75
C PHE A 165 -9.23 17.92 12.70
N ASP A 166 -9.56 17.30 13.81
CA ASP A 166 -8.58 16.67 14.68
C ASP A 166 -7.96 15.44 14.01
N GLU A 167 -6.74 15.04 14.39
CA GLU A 167 -6.02 13.91 13.76
C GLU A 167 -6.79 12.58 13.86
N GLU A 168 -7.60 12.39 14.90
CA GLU A 168 -8.47 11.24 15.10
C GLU A 168 -9.65 11.18 14.12
N GLN A 169 -9.97 12.31 13.49
CA GLN A 169 -11.02 12.44 12.47
C GLN A 169 -10.48 12.26 11.05
N ILE A 170 -9.13 12.22 10.88
CA ILE A 170 -8.46 12.20 9.57
C ILE A 170 -7.97 10.79 9.22
N PHE A 171 -8.45 10.26 8.10
CA PHE A 171 -8.19 8.92 7.59
C PHE A 171 -7.41 8.99 6.29
N ARG A 172 -6.06 9.01 6.35
CA ARG A 172 -5.19 8.99 5.14
C ARG A 172 -5.07 7.58 4.64
N VAL A 173 -5.64 7.33 3.47
CA VAL A 173 -5.78 5.98 2.90
C VAL A 173 -4.48 5.50 2.30
N ASP A 174 -3.99 4.35 2.78
CA ASP A 174 -3.09 3.48 2.04
C ASP A 174 -3.75 2.11 1.91
N HIS A 175 -4.21 1.77 0.71
CA HIS A 175 -4.97 0.54 0.50
C HIS A 175 -4.17 -0.75 0.77
N TYR A 176 -2.83 -0.69 0.84
CA TYR A 176 -2.02 -1.84 1.26
C TYR A 176 -2.26 -2.20 2.72
N LEU A 177 -2.49 -1.23 3.60
CA LEU A 177 -2.82 -1.49 5.01
C LEU A 177 -4.17 -2.18 5.19
N GLY A 178 -5.11 -1.97 4.27
CA GLY A 178 -6.39 -2.66 4.24
C GLY A 178 -6.33 -4.12 3.76
N LYS A 179 -5.19 -4.57 3.19
CA LYS A 179 -5.02 -5.97 2.76
C LYS A 179 -4.84 -6.88 3.96
N GLU A 180 -5.61 -7.97 4.01
CA GLU A 180 -5.50 -8.99 5.07
C GLU A 180 -4.08 -9.53 5.20
N THR A 181 -3.37 -9.73 4.07
CA THR A 181 -1.98 -10.18 4.04
C THR A 181 -1.00 -9.24 4.73
N VAL A 182 -1.22 -7.92 4.61
CA VAL A 182 -0.37 -6.93 5.29
C VAL A 182 -0.69 -6.91 6.79
N GLN A 183 -1.96 -7.04 7.17
CA GLN A 183 -2.36 -7.17 8.57
C GLN A 183 -1.81 -8.46 9.20
N ASN A 184 -1.73 -9.55 8.43
CA ASN A 184 -1.12 -10.81 8.85
C ASN A 184 0.37 -10.69 9.21
N LEU A 185 1.11 -9.68 8.75
CA LEU A 185 2.48 -9.44 9.19
C LEU A 185 2.54 -9.16 10.70
N MET A 186 1.59 -8.40 11.23
CA MET A 186 1.51 -8.13 12.67
C MET A 186 1.12 -9.40 13.44
N ALA A 187 0.14 -10.17 12.93
CA ALA A 187 -0.25 -11.44 13.53
C ALA A 187 0.91 -12.46 13.51
N LEU A 188 1.65 -12.55 12.40
CA LEU A 188 2.81 -13.43 12.28
C LEU A 188 3.89 -13.07 13.30
N ARG A 189 4.24 -11.79 13.41
CA ARG A 189 5.28 -11.32 14.32
C ARG A 189 4.86 -11.41 15.78
N PHE A 190 3.71 -10.87 16.13
CA PHE A 190 3.32 -10.63 17.52
C PHE A 190 2.39 -11.70 18.11
N GLY A 191 1.75 -12.50 17.26
CA GLY A 191 0.96 -13.66 17.67
C GLY A 191 1.77 -14.95 17.84
N ASN A 192 3.05 -14.95 17.42
CA ASN A 192 3.89 -16.15 17.44
C ASN A 192 5.22 -15.89 18.16
N ARG A 193 5.42 -16.54 19.31
CA ARG A 193 6.65 -16.40 20.09
C ARG A 193 7.92 -16.83 19.33
N LEU A 194 7.78 -17.61 18.26
CA LEU A 194 8.89 -18.13 17.47
C LEU A 194 9.69 -17.03 16.77
N PHE A 195 9.03 -15.99 16.28
CA PHE A 195 9.65 -15.01 15.38
C PHE A 195 10.31 -13.84 16.12
N GLU A 196 9.63 -13.23 17.07
CA GLU A 196 10.09 -11.96 17.67
C GLU A 196 11.49 -12.02 18.31
N PRO A 197 11.92 -13.11 19.00
CA PRO A 197 13.30 -13.20 19.51
C PRO A 197 14.37 -13.17 18.42
N LEU A 198 14.05 -13.57 17.20
CA LEU A 198 14.94 -13.57 16.03
C LEU A 198 14.79 -12.33 15.15
N TRP A 199 13.85 -11.44 15.47
CA TRP A 199 13.47 -10.30 14.63
C TRP A 199 14.34 -9.06 14.88
N ASN A 200 15.65 -9.21 14.68
CA ASN A 200 16.65 -8.17 14.94
C ASN A 200 17.97 -8.44 14.21
N GLY A 201 18.85 -7.45 14.19
CA GLY A 201 20.16 -7.52 13.53
C GLY A 201 21.12 -8.58 14.10
N GLY A 202 20.82 -9.20 15.23
CA GLY A 202 21.58 -10.35 15.75
C GLY A 202 21.34 -11.62 14.92
N ALA A 203 20.12 -11.82 14.40
CA ALA A 203 19.72 -13.01 13.68
C ALA A 203 19.44 -12.77 12.19
N ILE A 204 18.95 -11.58 11.80
CA ILE A 204 18.62 -11.25 10.41
C ILE A 204 19.85 -10.67 9.71
N ASP A 205 20.11 -11.18 8.49
CA ASP A 205 21.17 -10.71 7.60
C ASP A 205 20.67 -9.51 6.78
N HIS A 206 19.59 -9.69 6.06
CA HIS A 206 18.95 -8.63 5.30
C HIS A 206 17.43 -8.87 5.11
N VAL A 207 16.74 -7.83 4.67
CA VAL A 207 15.33 -7.89 4.31
C VAL A 207 15.17 -7.43 2.86
N GLN A 208 14.34 -8.14 2.07
CA GLN A 208 13.95 -7.70 0.74
C GLN A 208 12.44 -7.45 0.70
N ILE A 209 12.03 -6.36 0.07
CA ILE A 209 10.63 -6.03 -0.21
C ILE A 209 10.51 -5.76 -1.71
N THR A 210 9.85 -6.67 -2.43
CA THR A 210 9.62 -6.55 -3.87
C THR A 210 8.13 -6.30 -4.13
N VAL A 211 7.82 -5.24 -4.89
CA VAL A 211 6.48 -4.99 -5.41
C VAL A 211 6.57 -4.79 -6.92
N ALA A 212 6.25 -5.81 -7.69
CA ALA A 212 6.38 -5.85 -9.13
C ALA A 212 5.00 -5.81 -9.80
N GLU A 213 4.88 -5.00 -10.85
CA GLU A 213 3.68 -4.88 -11.68
C GLU A 213 3.96 -5.32 -13.12
N THR A 214 3.08 -6.14 -13.69
CA THR A 214 3.18 -6.56 -15.10
C THR A 214 2.61 -5.54 -16.07
N VAL A 215 1.84 -4.59 -15.57
CA VAL A 215 1.20 -3.52 -16.34
C VAL A 215 2.12 -2.33 -16.51
N GLY A 216 1.96 -1.61 -17.64
CA GLY A 216 2.54 -0.30 -17.89
C GLY A 216 1.65 0.81 -17.32
N LEU A 217 1.47 1.88 -18.09
CA LEU A 217 0.75 3.07 -17.63
C LEU A 217 -0.75 3.06 -17.93
N GLU A 218 -1.21 2.15 -18.79
CA GLU A 218 -2.64 1.92 -19.11
C GLU A 218 -3.43 3.23 -19.35
N GLY A 219 -2.90 4.13 -20.17
CA GLY A 219 -3.54 5.40 -20.52
C GLY A 219 -3.40 6.52 -19.49
N ARG A 220 -2.72 6.31 -18.36
CA ARG A 220 -2.44 7.34 -17.33
C ARG A 220 -1.04 7.95 -17.44
N VAL A 221 -0.48 7.96 -18.65
CA VAL A 221 0.90 8.34 -18.95
C VAL A 221 1.21 9.75 -18.45
N SER A 222 0.36 10.73 -18.79
CA SER A 222 0.55 12.13 -18.40
C SER A 222 0.49 12.38 -16.89
N TYR A 223 -0.27 11.57 -16.17
CA TYR A 223 -0.32 11.66 -14.70
C TYR A 223 0.94 11.08 -14.06
N TYR A 224 1.46 9.98 -14.60
CA TYR A 224 2.62 9.28 -14.05
C TYR A 224 3.94 10.05 -14.31
N ASP A 225 3.99 10.82 -15.40
CA ASP A 225 5.17 11.63 -15.74
C ASP A 225 5.41 12.69 -14.65
N GLY A 226 6.58 12.63 -14.03
CA GLY A 226 6.96 13.47 -12.88
C GLY A 226 6.56 12.92 -11.51
N VAL A 227 5.78 11.81 -11.44
CA VAL A 227 5.51 11.08 -10.20
C VAL A 227 6.57 9.99 -10.01
N GLY A 228 6.67 9.06 -10.94
CA GLY A 228 7.64 7.96 -10.94
C GLY A 228 7.36 6.86 -9.92
N ALA A 229 8.11 5.77 -10.04
CA ALA A 229 7.95 4.60 -9.17
C ALA A 229 8.31 4.88 -7.70
N LEU A 230 9.24 5.81 -7.45
CA LEU A 230 9.63 6.20 -6.10
C LEU A 230 8.45 6.78 -5.32
N LYS A 231 7.73 7.73 -5.92
CA LYS A 231 6.60 8.40 -5.25
C LYS A 231 5.30 7.58 -5.32
N ASP A 232 5.09 6.83 -6.43
CA ASP A 232 3.86 6.04 -6.60
C ASP A 232 3.82 4.82 -5.67
N MET A 233 4.97 4.17 -5.42
CA MET A 233 5.03 2.89 -4.72
C MET A 233 5.88 2.92 -3.45
N VAL A 234 7.07 3.55 -3.46
CA VAL A 234 7.97 3.49 -2.31
C VAL A 234 7.48 4.41 -1.20
N GLN A 235 7.18 5.68 -1.53
CA GLN A 235 6.78 6.71 -0.57
C GLN A 235 5.60 6.30 0.34
N ASN A 236 4.75 5.44 -0.15
CA ASN A 236 3.54 4.98 0.54
C ASN A 236 3.63 3.48 0.87
N HIS A 237 3.15 2.62 0.01
CA HIS A 237 2.96 1.19 0.24
C HIS A 237 4.20 0.46 0.76
N MET A 238 5.37 0.67 0.14
CA MET A 238 6.58 -0.06 0.54
C MET A 238 7.13 0.45 1.87
N LEU A 239 7.06 1.76 2.14
CA LEU A 239 7.45 2.30 3.45
C LEU A 239 6.46 1.91 4.55
N GLN A 240 5.17 1.72 4.24
CA GLN A 240 4.22 1.17 5.19
C GLN A 240 4.53 -0.30 5.52
N ILE A 241 4.81 -1.14 4.52
CA ILE A 241 5.26 -2.53 4.73
C ILE A 241 6.56 -2.55 5.54
N LEU A 242 7.55 -1.73 5.16
CA LEU A 242 8.83 -1.62 5.87
C LEU A 242 8.60 -1.25 7.33
N SER A 243 7.73 -0.26 7.62
CA SER A 243 7.47 0.17 8.99
C SER A 243 6.86 -0.94 9.85
N ILE A 244 5.93 -1.75 9.30
CA ILE A 244 5.34 -2.90 10.00
C ILE A 244 6.40 -3.99 10.27
N ILE A 245 7.32 -4.21 9.33
CA ILE A 245 8.42 -5.17 9.52
C ILE A 245 9.40 -4.65 10.58
N ALA A 246 9.68 -3.34 10.57
CA ALA A 246 10.76 -2.76 11.36
C ALA A 246 10.34 -2.26 12.75
N MET A 247 9.04 -2.03 13.00
CA MET A 247 8.54 -1.48 14.27
C MET A 247 8.79 -2.40 15.46
N GLU A 248 8.86 -1.82 16.66
CA GLU A 248 8.80 -2.58 17.91
C GLU A 248 7.39 -3.15 18.15
N PRO A 249 7.25 -4.19 18.99
CA PRO A 249 5.93 -4.67 19.40
C PRO A 249 5.12 -3.54 20.05
N PRO A 250 3.94 -3.18 19.53
CA PRO A 250 3.11 -2.17 20.15
C PRO A 250 2.56 -2.66 21.49
N ALA A 251 2.33 -1.76 22.43
CA ALA A 251 1.77 -2.10 23.74
C ALA A 251 0.37 -2.70 23.64
N ARG A 252 -0.40 -2.31 22.62
CA ARG A 252 -1.77 -2.78 22.32
C ARG A 252 -2.02 -2.70 20.81
N MET A 253 -3.02 -3.45 20.35
CA MET A 253 -3.55 -3.34 18.99
C MET A 253 -4.59 -2.21 18.93
N ASP A 254 -4.13 -0.98 19.13
CA ASP A 254 -4.92 0.24 18.97
C ASP A 254 -4.19 1.22 18.04
N SER A 255 -4.93 2.20 17.56
CA SER A 255 -4.43 3.14 16.56
C SER A 255 -3.22 3.95 17.02
N THR A 256 -3.16 4.36 18.28
CA THR A 256 -2.04 5.14 18.83
C THR A 256 -0.80 4.27 18.96
N SER A 257 -0.93 3.12 19.64
CA SER A 257 0.20 2.23 19.92
C SER A 257 0.86 1.71 18.64
N VAL A 258 0.07 1.30 17.65
CA VAL A 258 0.60 0.79 16.37
C VAL A 258 1.29 1.90 15.57
N ARG A 259 0.65 3.07 15.41
CA ARG A 259 1.20 4.18 14.62
C ARG A 259 2.43 4.81 15.28
N ASP A 260 2.52 4.81 16.61
CA ASP A 260 3.71 5.28 17.33
C ASP A 260 4.93 4.42 17.03
N GLU A 261 4.78 3.09 16.99
CA GLU A 261 5.91 2.23 16.65
C GLU A 261 6.29 2.30 15.17
N LYS A 262 5.32 2.44 14.26
CA LYS A 262 5.59 2.66 12.83
C LYS A 262 6.39 3.94 12.59
N VAL A 263 5.99 5.06 13.18
CA VAL A 263 6.68 6.34 12.99
C VAL A 263 8.10 6.34 13.54
N LYS A 264 8.36 5.64 14.65
CA LYS A 264 9.74 5.46 15.17
C LYS A 264 10.63 4.76 14.14
N ALA A 265 10.14 3.70 13.51
CA ALA A 265 10.87 3.00 12.44
C ALA A 265 11.13 3.91 11.24
N LEU A 266 10.13 4.65 10.77
CA LEU A 266 10.24 5.58 9.64
C LEU A 266 11.22 6.72 9.92
N ARG A 267 11.20 7.32 11.11
CA ARG A 267 12.13 8.38 11.53
C ARG A 267 13.57 7.89 11.70
N SER A 268 13.77 6.59 11.85
CA SER A 268 15.09 5.96 11.95
C SER A 268 15.68 5.60 10.59
N LEU A 269 14.98 5.83 9.47
CA LEU A 269 15.53 5.65 8.14
C LEU A 269 16.69 6.61 7.91
N ARG A 270 17.85 6.07 7.54
CA ARG A 270 19.03 6.87 7.23
C ARG A 270 18.81 7.66 5.95
N PRO A 271 18.91 9.01 5.99
CA PRO A 271 18.80 9.82 4.77
C PRO A 271 19.87 9.45 3.74
N MET A 272 19.51 9.50 2.48
CA MET A 272 20.45 9.38 1.37
C MET A 272 21.24 10.69 1.20
N THR A 273 22.52 10.54 0.80
CA THR A 273 23.39 11.66 0.41
C THR A 273 23.83 11.50 -1.04
N PRO A 274 24.36 12.56 -1.70
CA PRO A 274 24.88 12.46 -3.08
C PRO A 274 25.95 11.39 -3.28
N GLU A 275 26.69 11.01 -2.21
CA GLU A 275 27.68 9.95 -2.25
C GLU A 275 27.01 8.57 -2.13
N THR A 276 26.10 8.41 -1.15
CA THR A 276 25.47 7.10 -0.88
C THR A 276 24.43 6.74 -1.94
N VAL A 277 23.71 7.71 -2.50
CA VAL A 277 22.65 7.45 -3.49
C VAL A 277 23.16 6.70 -4.72
N ARG A 278 24.43 6.93 -5.13
CA ARG A 278 25.05 6.26 -6.28
C ARG A 278 25.24 4.75 -6.09
N THR A 279 25.42 4.31 -4.85
CA THR A 279 25.62 2.90 -4.50
C THR A 279 24.40 2.25 -3.86
N HIS A 280 23.46 3.05 -3.35
CA HIS A 280 22.28 2.60 -2.61
C HIS A 280 20.98 2.78 -3.38
N SER A 281 21.04 3.31 -4.61
CA SER A 281 19.83 3.45 -5.43
C SER A 281 20.09 3.19 -6.90
N VAL A 282 19.06 2.70 -7.57
CA VAL A 282 19.00 2.59 -9.03
C VAL A 282 17.62 3.06 -9.47
N ARG A 283 17.59 4.02 -10.43
CA ARG A 283 16.36 4.45 -11.10
C ARG A 283 16.35 3.95 -12.53
N GLY A 284 15.26 3.28 -12.92
CA GLY A 284 15.15 2.65 -14.23
C GLY A 284 13.90 3.07 -14.98
N GLN A 285 13.93 2.93 -16.31
CA GLN A 285 12.77 3.19 -17.17
C GLN A 285 12.64 2.07 -18.20
N TYR A 286 11.42 1.53 -18.39
CA TYR A 286 11.23 0.45 -19.35
C TYR A 286 11.28 0.98 -20.80
N ARG A 287 11.89 0.19 -21.67
CA ARG A 287 11.82 0.27 -23.12
C ARG A 287 10.89 -0.81 -23.65
N ASP A 288 10.73 -0.82 -24.95
CA ASP A 288 10.02 -1.87 -25.66
C ASP A 288 10.46 -3.27 -25.24
N GLY A 289 9.54 -4.19 -25.30
CA GLY A 289 9.76 -5.57 -24.87
C GLY A 289 8.47 -6.38 -24.92
N ALA A 290 8.42 -7.46 -24.14
CA ALA A 290 7.23 -8.30 -24.08
C ALA A 290 6.93 -8.76 -22.64
N VAL A 291 5.68 -8.63 -22.21
CA VAL A 291 5.18 -9.14 -20.92
C VAL A 291 4.12 -10.19 -21.19
N LYS A 292 4.34 -11.41 -20.71
CA LYS A 292 3.42 -12.56 -20.91
C LYS A 292 2.99 -12.74 -22.37
N GLY A 293 3.92 -12.56 -23.32
CA GLY A 293 3.69 -12.71 -24.76
C GLY A 293 3.01 -11.52 -25.45
N LYS A 294 2.71 -10.44 -24.75
CA LYS A 294 2.21 -9.19 -25.33
C LYS A 294 3.37 -8.22 -25.54
N ILE A 295 3.46 -7.66 -26.72
CA ILE A 295 4.43 -6.58 -27.04
C ILE A 295 4.00 -5.33 -26.27
N ILE A 296 4.97 -4.68 -25.60
CA ILE A 296 4.79 -3.45 -24.82
C ILE A 296 5.69 -2.40 -25.48
N ALA A 297 5.13 -1.23 -25.76
CA ALA A 297 5.90 -0.06 -26.19
C ALA A 297 6.76 0.50 -25.07
N GLY A 298 7.85 1.17 -25.39
CA GLY A 298 8.67 1.83 -24.39
C GLY A 298 7.96 3.02 -23.74
N TYR A 299 8.38 3.39 -22.53
CA TYR A 299 7.77 4.50 -21.77
C TYR A 299 7.76 5.82 -22.56
N ALA A 300 8.89 6.19 -23.18
CA ALA A 300 8.99 7.41 -23.98
C ALA A 300 8.08 7.38 -25.22
N GLU A 301 7.87 6.19 -25.81
CA GLU A 301 6.95 6.00 -26.94
C GLU A 301 5.50 6.19 -26.48
N GLU A 302 5.10 5.58 -25.36
CA GLU A 302 3.76 5.76 -24.78
C GLU A 302 3.51 7.23 -24.39
N LEU A 303 4.54 7.92 -23.87
CA LEU A 303 4.46 9.33 -23.47
C LEU A 303 4.47 10.29 -24.68
N GLY A 304 5.07 9.88 -25.79
CA GLY A 304 5.26 10.70 -26.99
C GLY A 304 6.37 11.76 -26.87
N LYS A 305 7.22 11.67 -25.84
CA LYS A 305 8.38 12.53 -25.59
C LYS A 305 9.40 11.85 -24.69
N ASP A 306 10.63 12.34 -24.68
CA ASP A 306 11.64 11.92 -23.72
C ASP A 306 11.26 12.37 -22.29
N SER A 307 11.61 11.56 -21.31
CA SER A 307 11.38 11.82 -19.90
C SER A 307 12.39 11.10 -19.01
N ASP A 308 12.78 11.74 -17.91
CA ASP A 308 13.64 11.18 -16.87
C ASP A 308 12.84 10.51 -15.72
N THR A 309 11.53 10.36 -15.90
CA THR A 309 10.68 9.71 -14.88
C THR A 309 11.00 8.22 -14.83
N GLU A 310 11.35 7.76 -13.66
CA GLU A 310 11.63 6.35 -13.43
C GLU A 310 10.35 5.51 -13.31
N THR A 311 10.36 4.34 -13.97
CA THR A 311 9.30 3.32 -13.87
C THR A 311 9.75 2.10 -13.06
N PHE A 312 10.98 2.15 -12.58
CA PHE A 312 11.62 1.15 -11.74
C PHE A 312 12.53 1.83 -10.73
N VAL A 313 12.50 1.35 -9.49
CA VAL A 313 13.43 1.77 -8.43
C VAL A 313 13.92 0.54 -7.67
N ALA A 314 15.22 0.47 -7.43
CA ALA A 314 15.81 -0.40 -6.45
C ALA A 314 16.60 0.45 -5.43
N LEU A 315 16.39 0.19 -4.14
CA LEU A 315 16.99 0.95 -3.04
C LEU A 315 17.59 -0.01 -2.01
N LYS A 316 18.71 0.41 -1.42
CA LYS A 316 19.29 -0.17 -0.20
C LYS A 316 19.08 0.83 0.92
N ALA A 317 18.12 0.58 1.81
CA ALA A 317 17.80 1.41 2.95
C ALA A 317 18.46 0.88 4.22
N HIS A 318 18.77 1.77 5.17
CA HIS A 318 19.26 1.43 6.49
C HIS A 318 18.40 2.09 7.56
N ILE A 319 18.19 1.37 8.66
CA ILE A 319 17.41 1.84 9.81
C ILE A 319 18.36 1.97 10.98
N ASP A 320 18.59 3.21 11.43
CA ASP A 320 19.54 3.55 12.48
C ASP A 320 18.90 3.50 13.87
N ASN A 321 18.63 2.27 14.32
CA ASN A 321 18.21 1.97 15.68
C ASN A 321 18.88 0.68 16.18
N TRP A 322 18.71 0.36 17.45
CA TRP A 322 19.36 -0.79 18.08
C TRP A 322 18.91 -2.14 17.51
N ARG A 323 17.68 -2.22 17.02
CA ARG A 323 17.15 -3.46 16.44
C ARG A 323 17.76 -3.76 15.07
N TRP A 324 17.97 -2.74 14.24
CA TRP A 324 18.24 -2.89 12.82
C TRP A 324 19.60 -2.38 12.34
N THR A 325 20.39 -1.74 13.22
CA THR A 325 21.73 -1.28 12.83
C THR A 325 22.55 -2.40 12.21
N GLY A 326 23.04 -2.17 10.99
CA GLY A 326 23.84 -3.13 10.22
C GLY A 326 23.01 -4.07 9.32
N VAL A 327 21.68 -4.05 9.39
CA VAL A 327 20.81 -4.85 8.50
C VAL A 327 20.36 -3.98 7.32
N PRO A 328 20.72 -4.31 6.07
CA PRO A 328 20.19 -3.62 4.90
C PRO A 328 18.77 -4.09 4.59
N PHE A 329 17.93 -3.12 4.18
CA PHE A 329 16.61 -3.34 3.63
C PHE A 329 16.65 -3.03 2.13
N TYR A 330 16.47 -4.04 1.30
CA TYR A 330 16.43 -3.89 -0.16
C TYR A 330 14.98 -3.73 -0.61
N LEU A 331 14.68 -2.61 -1.24
CA LEU A 331 13.36 -2.30 -1.78
C LEU A 331 13.44 -2.33 -3.30
N ARG A 332 12.53 -3.05 -3.98
CA ARG A 332 12.46 -3.10 -5.43
C ARG A 332 11.03 -2.99 -5.91
N THR A 333 10.78 -2.03 -6.81
CA THR A 333 9.49 -1.90 -7.49
C THR A 333 9.68 -1.50 -8.95
N GLY A 334 8.75 -1.91 -9.80
CA GLY A 334 8.79 -1.52 -11.20
C GLY A 334 7.53 -1.91 -11.96
N LYS A 335 7.32 -1.23 -13.08
CA LYS A 335 6.28 -1.51 -14.07
C LYS A 335 6.82 -2.39 -15.20
N CYS A 336 5.92 -3.04 -15.92
CA CYS A 336 6.26 -3.96 -17.00
C CYS A 336 7.28 -5.05 -16.57
N MET A 337 7.19 -5.49 -15.32
CA MET A 337 8.00 -6.57 -14.77
C MET A 337 7.48 -7.95 -15.28
N PRO A 338 8.26 -9.04 -15.21
CA PRO A 338 7.84 -10.34 -15.76
C PRO A 338 6.63 -10.94 -15.04
N ASN A 339 6.53 -10.71 -13.74
CA ASN A 339 5.44 -11.21 -12.90
C ASN A 339 4.84 -10.10 -12.04
N ARG A 340 3.52 -10.20 -11.77
CA ARG A 340 2.88 -9.40 -10.71
C ARG A 340 3.15 -10.10 -9.38
N GLN A 341 3.85 -9.40 -8.48
CA GLN A 341 4.32 -9.99 -7.23
C GLN A 341 4.46 -8.90 -6.16
N SER A 342 3.97 -9.20 -4.96
CA SER A 342 4.30 -8.42 -3.76
C SER A 342 4.79 -9.41 -2.72
N GLU A 343 6.06 -9.29 -2.32
CA GLU A 343 6.73 -10.30 -1.51
C GLU A 343 7.76 -9.68 -0.58
N ILE A 344 7.91 -10.31 0.58
CA ILE A 344 8.90 -9.97 1.59
C ILE A 344 9.77 -11.20 1.84
N LEU A 345 11.07 -11.04 1.73
CA LEU A 345 12.04 -12.02 2.18
C LEU A 345 12.74 -11.51 3.44
N ILE A 346 12.73 -12.31 4.48
CA ILE A 346 13.59 -12.14 5.67
C ILE A 346 14.68 -13.20 5.59
N GLN A 347 15.90 -12.78 5.29
CA GLN A 347 17.05 -13.66 5.23
C GLN A 347 17.72 -13.69 6.61
N PHE A 348 17.84 -14.88 7.19
CA PHE A 348 18.56 -15.04 8.44
C PHE A 348 20.06 -15.18 8.19
N LYS A 349 20.85 -14.86 9.19
CA LYS A 349 22.30 -15.07 9.15
C LYS A 349 22.64 -16.56 9.06
N PRO A 350 23.74 -16.92 8.41
CA PRO A 350 24.20 -18.30 8.35
C PRO A 350 24.57 -18.82 9.75
N VAL A 351 24.49 -20.13 9.93
CA VAL A 351 25.01 -20.76 11.15
C VAL A 351 26.48 -20.47 11.32
N THR A 352 26.89 -20.07 12.53
CA THR A 352 28.30 -19.65 12.80
C THR A 352 29.29 -20.80 12.71
N HIS A 353 28.84 -22.03 13.01
CA HIS A 353 29.64 -23.22 12.95
C HIS A 353 28.79 -24.42 12.53
N SER A 354 29.21 -25.11 11.45
CA SER A 354 28.53 -26.33 10.99
C SER A 354 29.20 -27.57 11.56
N ILE A 355 28.46 -28.37 12.34
CA ILE A 355 28.88 -29.67 12.82
C ILE A 355 28.83 -30.76 11.74
N PHE A 356 28.24 -30.46 10.58
CA PHE A 356 28.10 -31.39 9.44
C PHE A 356 29.28 -31.37 8.48
N ARG A 357 30.34 -30.58 8.78
CA ARG A 357 31.57 -30.54 8.04
C ARG A 357 32.36 -31.84 8.24
N ARG A 358 32.81 -32.48 7.17
CA ARG A 358 33.68 -33.64 7.23
C ARG A 358 34.75 -33.55 6.14
N ASN A 359 36.03 -33.69 6.54
CA ASN A 359 37.20 -33.86 5.65
C ASN A 359 37.37 -32.79 4.56
N GLY A 360 37.17 -31.50 4.89
CA GLY A 360 37.46 -30.40 3.96
C GLY A 360 36.42 -30.20 2.82
N TYR A 361 35.40 -31.02 2.73
CA TYR A 361 34.27 -30.77 1.83
C TYR A 361 33.28 -29.83 2.50
N ASP A 362 33.50 -28.55 2.27
CA ASP A 362 32.73 -27.45 2.85
C ASP A 362 31.60 -27.04 1.89
N ARG A 363 30.44 -27.72 1.92
CA ARG A 363 29.23 -27.08 1.44
C ARG A 363 28.73 -26.19 2.56
N ALA A 364 28.85 -24.89 2.34
CA ALA A 364 28.16 -23.92 3.20
C ALA A 364 26.70 -24.34 3.33
N LEU A 365 26.19 -24.32 4.56
CA LEU A 365 24.74 -24.51 4.77
C LEU A 365 24.02 -23.26 4.24
N GLU A 366 22.96 -23.47 3.48
CA GLU A 366 22.11 -22.36 3.06
C GLU A 366 21.47 -21.74 4.31
N PRO A 367 21.57 -20.42 4.46
CA PRO A 367 20.93 -19.72 5.57
C PRO A 367 19.41 -19.87 5.50
N ASN A 368 18.76 -19.94 6.67
CA ASN A 368 17.32 -20.01 6.69
C ASN A 368 16.70 -18.71 6.15
N SER A 369 15.52 -18.82 5.55
CA SER A 369 14.76 -17.67 5.08
C SER A 369 13.28 -17.81 5.38
N LEU A 370 12.62 -16.67 5.63
CA LEU A 370 11.17 -16.57 5.74
C LEU A 370 10.67 -15.71 4.59
N ILE A 371 9.85 -16.30 3.73
CA ILE A 371 9.25 -15.65 2.57
C ILE A 371 7.77 -15.43 2.86
N ILE A 372 7.30 -14.19 2.73
CA ILE A 372 5.92 -13.80 2.96
C ILE A 372 5.40 -13.20 1.66
N ARG A 373 4.60 -13.97 0.92
CA ARG A 373 3.99 -13.51 -0.32
C ARG A 373 2.63 -12.88 -0.02
N LEU A 374 2.51 -11.61 -0.41
CA LEU A 374 1.30 -10.81 -0.23
C LEU A 374 0.38 -10.88 -1.45
N GLN A 375 0.95 -11.13 -2.65
CA GLN A 375 0.27 -11.26 -3.93
C GLN A 375 1.12 -12.05 -4.93
N PRO A 376 0.51 -12.81 -5.90
CA PRO A 376 -0.93 -12.98 -6.10
C PRO A 376 -1.57 -13.94 -5.09
N ASP A 377 -0.84 -14.99 -4.68
CA ASP A 377 -1.31 -16.02 -3.75
C ASP A 377 -0.65 -15.82 -2.39
N GLU A 378 -1.48 -15.74 -1.37
CA GLU A 378 -1.04 -15.52 -0.01
C GLU A 378 -0.37 -16.77 0.57
N ASN A 379 0.93 -16.67 0.82
CA ASN A 379 1.72 -17.80 1.29
C ASN A 379 2.81 -17.32 2.27
N ILE A 380 3.05 -18.13 3.29
CA ILE A 380 4.19 -17.97 4.20
C ILE A 380 5.02 -19.24 4.07
N ARG A 381 6.29 -19.09 3.66
CA ARG A 381 7.26 -20.18 3.50
C ARG A 381 8.45 -19.96 4.41
N LEU A 382 8.73 -20.95 5.27
CA LEU A 382 9.95 -21.00 6.06
C LEU A 382 10.91 -22.04 5.42
N CYS A 383 12.06 -21.59 4.91
CA CYS A 383 13.08 -22.45 4.36
C CYS A 383 14.07 -22.89 5.45
N ILE A 384 14.21 -24.20 5.64
CA ILE A 384 15.08 -24.80 6.64
C ILE A 384 15.92 -25.93 6.04
N MET A 385 17.05 -26.26 6.69
CA MET A 385 17.88 -27.38 6.30
C MET A 385 17.36 -28.68 6.90
N ALA A 386 17.21 -29.71 6.09
CA ALA A 386 16.86 -31.08 6.50
C ALA A 386 17.86 -32.10 5.96
N LYS A 387 17.99 -33.23 6.65
CA LYS A 387 18.79 -34.33 6.16
C LYS A 387 18.13 -34.96 4.93
N ARG A 388 18.87 -35.06 3.82
CA ARG A 388 18.43 -35.83 2.66
C ARG A 388 18.33 -37.33 3.01
N PRO A 389 17.25 -38.02 2.61
CA PRO A 389 17.15 -39.47 2.79
C PRO A 389 18.27 -40.19 2.07
N GLY A 390 18.76 -41.25 2.68
CA GLY A 390 19.83 -42.08 2.11
C GLY A 390 20.88 -42.52 3.14
N LEU A 391 21.75 -43.43 2.71
CA LEU A 391 22.93 -43.93 3.46
C LEU A 391 24.18 -43.23 2.94
N ASP A 392 24.55 -42.13 3.59
CA ASP A 392 25.70 -41.31 3.16
C ASP A 392 27.01 -41.84 3.75
N ARG A 393 27.94 -42.33 2.90
CA ARG A 393 29.25 -42.78 3.35
C ARG A 393 30.16 -41.59 3.70
N ASP A 394 29.97 -40.44 3.07
CA ASP A 394 30.83 -39.25 3.18
C ASP A 394 30.30 -38.18 4.14
N GLY A 395 29.38 -38.56 5.03
CA GLY A 395 28.75 -37.66 5.98
C GLY A 395 27.29 -37.34 5.67
N VAL A 396 26.65 -36.58 6.53
CA VAL A 396 25.22 -36.20 6.39
C VAL A 396 25.09 -35.20 5.25
N LYS A 397 24.27 -35.52 4.24
CA LYS A 397 23.91 -34.58 3.18
C LYS A 397 22.65 -33.80 3.61
N LEU A 398 22.77 -32.51 3.65
CA LEU A 398 21.68 -31.59 3.94
C LEU A 398 21.11 -30.99 2.65
N GLN A 399 19.83 -30.70 2.68
CA GLN A 399 19.09 -30.05 1.60
C GLN A 399 18.09 -29.06 2.20
N GLU A 400 17.91 -27.91 1.56
CA GLU A 400 16.87 -26.98 1.91
C GLU A 400 15.49 -27.60 1.63
N VAL A 401 14.56 -27.41 2.56
CA VAL A 401 13.15 -27.77 2.44
C VAL A 401 12.29 -26.61 2.91
N GLY A 402 11.18 -26.36 2.20
CA GLY A 402 10.21 -25.35 2.57
C GLY A 402 9.09 -25.91 3.45
N LEU A 403 8.73 -25.16 4.48
CA LEU A 403 7.50 -25.35 5.25
C LEU A 403 6.51 -24.29 4.77
N ASP A 404 5.53 -24.71 3.97
CA ASP A 404 4.58 -23.82 3.32
C ASP A 404 3.26 -23.77 4.09
N VAL A 405 2.82 -22.54 4.39
CA VAL A 405 1.48 -22.26 4.93
C VAL A 405 0.72 -21.44 3.92
N SER A 406 -0.19 -22.06 3.17
CA SER A 406 -1.11 -21.35 2.30
C SER A 406 -2.29 -20.83 3.11
N LEU A 407 -2.37 -19.50 3.29
CA LEU A 407 -3.49 -18.86 3.99
C LEU A 407 -4.78 -19.03 3.19
N THR A 408 -4.70 -19.08 1.86
CA THR A 408 -5.83 -19.36 0.98
C THR A 408 -6.44 -20.73 1.26
N HIS A 409 -5.63 -21.76 1.49
CA HIS A 409 -6.12 -23.09 1.83
C HIS A 409 -6.57 -23.20 3.30
N ALA A 410 -5.84 -22.55 4.22
CA ALA A 410 -6.18 -22.58 5.65
C ALA A 410 -7.56 -21.96 5.94
N PHE A 411 -7.97 -20.96 5.14
CA PHE A 411 -9.23 -20.23 5.27
C PHE A 411 -10.12 -20.39 4.02
N ALA A 412 -10.11 -21.55 3.37
CA ALA A 412 -10.82 -21.80 2.11
C ALA A 412 -12.34 -21.60 2.18
N GLY A 413 -12.94 -21.64 3.37
CA GLY A 413 -14.38 -21.41 3.59
C GLY A 413 -14.75 -19.93 3.79
N GLU A 414 -13.79 -19.03 3.85
CA GLU A 414 -14.02 -17.61 4.11
C GLU A 414 -13.84 -16.77 2.84
N ARG A 415 -14.79 -15.83 2.62
CA ARG A 415 -14.68 -14.91 1.48
C ARG A 415 -13.49 -13.95 1.70
N ARG A 416 -12.61 -13.88 0.71
CA ARG A 416 -11.53 -12.92 0.70
C ARG A 416 -12.08 -11.51 0.52
N ARG A 417 -11.70 -10.64 1.45
CA ARG A 417 -12.14 -9.24 1.43
C ARG A 417 -11.24 -8.38 0.57
N ILE A 418 -11.83 -7.44 -0.14
CA ILE A 418 -11.06 -6.38 -0.80
C ILE A 418 -10.59 -5.38 0.27
N ALA A 419 -9.39 -4.82 0.08
CA ALA A 419 -8.80 -3.87 1.04
C ALA A 419 -9.75 -2.71 1.41
N TYR A 420 -10.53 -2.24 0.45
CA TYR A 420 -11.46 -1.13 0.65
C TYR A 420 -12.67 -1.48 1.53
N GLU A 421 -13.08 -2.74 1.61
CA GLU A 421 -14.13 -3.16 2.56
C GLU A 421 -13.68 -2.87 3.99
N ARG A 422 -12.46 -3.27 4.34
CA ARG A 422 -11.89 -3.03 5.66
C ARG A 422 -11.74 -1.54 5.95
N LEU A 423 -11.15 -0.78 5.02
CA LEU A 423 -10.92 0.66 5.20
C LEU A 423 -12.22 1.46 5.31
N LEU A 424 -13.24 1.12 4.53
CA LEU A 424 -14.54 1.77 4.63
C LEU A 424 -15.23 1.44 5.95
N LEU A 425 -15.16 0.18 6.40
CA LEU A 425 -15.70 -0.22 7.70
C LEU A 425 -15.01 0.55 8.84
N ASP A 426 -13.68 0.60 8.84
CA ASP A 426 -12.90 1.31 9.85
C ASP A 426 -13.19 2.81 9.86
N LEU A 427 -13.36 3.43 8.68
CA LEU A 427 -13.79 4.83 8.56
C LEU A 427 -15.16 5.04 9.22
N LEU A 428 -16.13 4.17 8.94
CA LEU A 428 -17.47 4.24 9.50
C LEU A 428 -17.50 3.97 11.01
N GLU A 429 -16.59 3.15 11.52
CA GLU A 429 -16.45 2.83 12.94
C GLU A 429 -15.55 3.82 13.70
N GLY A 430 -14.72 4.60 12.99
CA GLY A 430 -13.78 5.55 13.58
C GLY A 430 -12.48 4.93 14.04
N ASP A 431 -12.09 3.78 13.49
CA ASP A 431 -10.82 3.11 13.79
C ASP A 431 -9.72 3.58 12.82
N THR A 432 -8.76 4.34 13.31
CA THR A 432 -7.64 4.85 12.50
C THR A 432 -6.40 3.94 12.49
N THR A 433 -6.48 2.71 13.01
CA THR A 433 -5.34 1.78 13.14
C THR A 433 -4.67 1.48 11.79
N LEU A 434 -5.46 1.32 10.73
CA LEU A 434 -4.98 1.01 9.37
C LEU A 434 -4.82 2.25 8.48
N PHE A 435 -4.84 3.45 9.06
CA PHE A 435 -4.66 4.70 8.33
C PHE A 435 -3.35 5.38 8.71
N VAL A 436 -2.81 6.13 7.76
CA VAL A 436 -1.51 6.76 7.92
C VAL A 436 -1.66 8.06 8.72
N ARG A 437 -0.89 8.20 9.80
CA ARG A 437 -0.87 9.41 10.61
C ARG A 437 -0.02 10.50 9.95
N ARG A 438 -0.31 11.76 10.24
CA ARG A 438 0.41 12.91 9.68
C ARG A 438 1.93 12.78 9.80
N ASP A 439 2.43 12.43 10.97
CA ASP A 439 3.86 12.33 11.23
C ASP A 439 4.54 11.16 10.53
N GLU A 440 3.80 10.07 10.20
CA GLU A 440 4.28 9.00 9.33
C GLU A 440 4.46 9.53 7.89
N VAL A 441 3.46 10.24 7.35
CA VAL A 441 3.53 10.85 6.01
C VAL A 441 4.72 11.81 5.91
N GLU A 442 4.92 12.66 6.91
CA GLU A 442 6.03 13.60 6.94
C GLU A 442 7.39 12.91 7.05
N ALA A 443 7.51 11.84 7.86
CA ALA A 443 8.73 11.04 7.95
C ALA A 443 9.04 10.32 6.62
N GLN A 444 8.03 9.76 5.97
CA GLN A 444 8.17 9.14 4.65
C GLN A 444 8.66 10.14 3.61
N TRP A 445 8.04 11.31 3.51
CA TRP A 445 8.47 12.36 2.59
C TRP A 445 9.87 12.88 2.89
N THR A 446 10.23 13.03 4.16
CA THR A 446 11.58 13.45 4.55
C THR A 446 12.64 12.51 3.97
N TRP A 447 12.41 11.20 4.04
CA TRP A 447 13.33 10.21 3.49
C TRP A 447 13.33 10.21 1.95
N ILE A 448 12.16 10.27 1.31
CA ILE A 448 12.00 10.31 -0.16
C ILE A 448 12.65 11.58 -0.75
N ASP A 449 12.47 12.74 -0.10
CA ASP A 449 13.07 13.99 -0.55
C ASP A 449 14.59 13.93 -0.47
N SER A 450 15.17 13.25 0.53
CA SER A 450 16.62 13.03 0.59
C SER A 450 17.14 12.23 -0.62
N ILE A 451 16.36 11.26 -1.13
CA ILE A 451 16.70 10.48 -2.32
C ILE A 451 16.60 11.36 -3.57
N THR A 452 15.47 12.02 -3.77
CA THR A 452 15.25 12.85 -4.98
C THR A 452 16.22 13.99 -5.08
N GLN A 453 16.52 14.67 -3.99
CA GLN A 453 17.53 15.71 -3.93
C GLN A 453 18.92 15.14 -4.23
N SER A 454 19.29 14.01 -3.64
CA SER A 454 20.58 13.37 -3.89
C SER A 454 20.73 12.87 -5.32
N TRP A 455 19.65 12.41 -5.98
CA TRP A 455 19.67 12.11 -7.42
C TRP A 455 19.97 13.33 -8.27
N GLN A 456 19.36 14.48 -7.95
CA GLN A 456 19.61 15.74 -8.67
C GLN A 456 21.04 16.23 -8.47
N GLU A 457 21.52 16.28 -7.22
CA GLU A 457 22.86 16.76 -6.88
C GLU A 457 23.98 15.86 -7.42
N SER A 458 23.76 14.53 -7.42
CA SER A 458 24.74 13.57 -7.96
C SER A 458 24.69 13.43 -9.49
N GLY A 459 23.67 13.99 -10.15
CA GLY A 459 23.42 13.83 -11.59
C GLY A 459 23.10 12.39 -11.99
N GLN A 460 22.49 11.59 -11.09
CA GLN A 460 22.18 10.19 -11.36
C GLN A 460 21.14 10.05 -12.46
N GLN A 461 21.52 9.46 -13.58
CA GLN A 461 20.66 9.26 -14.73
C GLN A 461 19.76 8.04 -14.59
N VAL A 462 18.63 8.04 -15.31
CA VAL A 462 17.77 6.87 -15.48
C VAL A 462 18.47 5.85 -16.38
N VAL A 463 18.49 4.58 -15.97
CA VAL A 463 18.98 3.48 -16.80
C VAL A 463 17.82 2.68 -17.38
N HIS A 464 17.99 2.16 -18.59
CA HIS A 464 16.89 1.50 -19.28
C HIS A 464 16.87 -0.02 -19.05
N TYR A 465 15.67 -0.63 -19.07
CA TYR A 465 15.47 -2.07 -19.06
C TYR A 465 14.38 -2.47 -20.06
N ALA A 466 14.47 -3.67 -20.62
CA ALA A 466 13.43 -4.18 -21.50
C ALA A 466 12.17 -4.57 -20.70
N ALA A 467 10.98 -4.20 -21.19
CA ALA A 467 9.73 -4.69 -20.59
C ALA A 467 9.71 -6.22 -20.55
N GLY A 468 9.25 -6.79 -19.44
CA GLY A 468 9.26 -8.23 -19.18
C GLY A 468 10.52 -8.74 -18.48
N THR A 469 11.42 -7.86 -18.05
CA THR A 469 12.60 -8.22 -17.24
C THR A 469 12.48 -7.72 -15.80
N TRP A 470 13.35 -8.22 -14.91
CA TRP A 470 13.41 -7.82 -13.50
C TRP A 470 14.10 -6.45 -13.27
N GLY A 471 14.01 -5.55 -14.24
CA GLY A 471 14.62 -4.23 -14.18
C GLY A 471 16.02 -4.19 -14.79
N PRO A 472 16.74 -3.07 -14.66
CA PRO A 472 18.07 -2.90 -15.23
C PRO A 472 19.11 -3.74 -14.48
N SER A 473 20.18 -4.17 -15.18
CA SER A 473 21.31 -4.92 -14.59
C SER A 473 21.94 -4.22 -13.38
N ALA A 474 21.94 -2.90 -13.36
CA ALA A 474 22.39 -2.13 -12.20
C ALA A 474 21.52 -2.39 -10.95
N GLY A 475 20.22 -2.65 -11.12
CA GLY A 475 19.31 -3.02 -10.03
C GLY A 475 19.62 -4.41 -9.47
N ILE A 476 20.04 -5.34 -10.31
CA ILE A 476 20.53 -6.66 -9.89
C ILE A 476 21.85 -6.49 -9.13
N ALA A 477 22.79 -5.76 -9.70
CA ALA A 477 24.11 -5.52 -9.11
C ALA A 477 24.05 -4.77 -7.76
N LEU A 478 22.95 -4.07 -7.44
CA LEU A 478 22.81 -3.34 -6.18
C LEU A 478 22.90 -4.26 -4.97
N ILE A 479 22.24 -5.39 -5.00
CA ILE A 479 22.25 -6.37 -3.89
C ILE A 479 23.45 -7.32 -4.01
N GLU A 480 23.88 -7.66 -5.24
CA GLU A 480 25.01 -8.58 -5.49
C GLU A 480 26.34 -8.03 -4.98
N ARG A 481 26.53 -6.71 -4.93
CA ARG A 481 27.71 -6.06 -4.33
C ARG A 481 27.88 -6.41 -2.85
N ASP A 482 26.82 -6.74 -2.16
CA ASP A 482 26.82 -7.15 -0.77
C ASP A 482 26.86 -8.68 -0.60
N GLY A 483 26.99 -9.44 -1.72
CA GLY A 483 27.07 -10.90 -1.72
C GLY A 483 25.72 -11.60 -1.60
N ALA A 484 24.61 -10.88 -1.73
CA ALA A 484 23.26 -11.42 -1.75
C ALA A 484 22.66 -11.39 -3.17
N SER A 485 21.52 -12.03 -3.38
CA SER A 485 20.77 -12.00 -4.64
C SER A 485 19.30 -11.70 -4.38
N TRP A 486 18.64 -11.08 -5.36
CA TRP A 486 17.18 -10.92 -5.28
C TRP A 486 16.51 -12.29 -5.27
N TYR A 487 15.50 -12.40 -4.45
CA TYR A 487 14.59 -13.53 -4.50
C TYR A 487 13.54 -13.26 -5.59
N ASP A 488 13.44 -14.18 -6.58
CA ASP A 488 12.59 -14.04 -7.78
C ASP A 488 11.66 -15.24 -7.95
#